data_e87723d0d3c087b04dc4e20c472af306
#
_entry.id   e87723d0d3c087b04dc4e20c472af306
#
_cell.length_a   1.000
_cell.length_b   1.000
_cell.length_c   1.000
_cell.angle_alpha   90.00
_cell.angle_beta   90.00
_cell.angle_gamma   90.00
#
_symmetry.space_group_name_H-M   'P 1'
#
loop_
_entity.id
_entity.type
_entity.pdbx_description
1 polymer ?
#
loop_
_entity_poly.entity_id
_entity_poly.type
_entity_poly.pdbx_seq_one_letter_code
_entity_poly.pdbx_strand_id
1 'polypeptide(L)'
;MGAERVRDIVNTYDPESYKLPYGLENDFFQIKWRVGEGITSFYNKKAGIEMCKSGLETFFTPVYERTEIRKGVYAERSLIGRNIRGLHAEQYQGDLTDVKILDHGPVFTKVELIFTLEGTYHSSVVIKMYRHLPKIEFSYRVAKTLSEDIESLYLPLSLNLPNAEVMIQNGGVTMRPGIDQLPGTNMEYYIADEGLVYRTKDQTILVNTFDTPLLYMGEMESHPILLCDNKEENNKRPVYSWIMNNTWETNFKMDLSGFSEFRYGVEIVEQGTAEKDMESLSDNDKGVVTFICG
;
A
#
# COMPACT_ATOMS: atom_id res chain seq x y z
N MET A 1 20.06 14.92 11.86
CA MET A 1 19.68 15.67 13.08
C MET A 1 20.84 15.62 14.04
N GLY A 2 21.34 16.77 14.58
CA GLY A 2 22.46 16.77 15.52
C GLY A 2 22.05 16.19 16.87
N ALA A 3 23.02 15.62 17.61
CA ALA A 3 22.78 15.00 18.93
C ALA A 3 22.12 15.93 19.96
N GLU A 4 22.40 17.24 19.91
CA GLU A 4 21.76 18.24 20.76
C GLU A 4 20.25 18.34 20.51
N ARG A 5 19.81 18.33 19.27
CA ARG A 5 18.39 18.41 18.90
C ARG A 5 17.60 17.17 19.37
N VAL A 6 18.24 16.01 19.37
CA VAL A 6 17.62 14.77 19.89
C VAL A 6 17.49 14.87 21.42
N ARG A 7 18.51 15.41 22.10
CA ARG A 7 18.49 15.58 23.56
C ARG A 7 17.37 16.54 24.02
N ASP A 8 17.15 17.63 23.31
CA ASP A 8 16.08 18.58 23.62
C ASP A 8 14.69 17.96 23.42
N ILE A 9 14.50 17.17 22.38
CA ILE A 9 13.27 16.44 22.13
C ILE A 9 12.96 15.46 23.27
N VAL A 10 13.96 14.71 23.73
CA VAL A 10 13.80 13.75 24.84
C VAL A 10 13.44 14.45 26.13
N ASN A 11 14.05 15.60 26.42
CA ASN A 11 13.87 16.34 27.67
C ASN A 11 12.51 17.06 27.76
N THR A 12 11.88 17.35 26.60
CA THR A 12 10.58 18.04 26.55
C THR A 12 9.41 17.09 26.36
N TYR A 13 9.65 15.79 26.23
CA TYR A 13 8.63 14.79 25.98
C TYR A 13 7.89 14.44 27.27
N ASP A 14 6.55 14.60 27.24
CA ASP A 14 5.63 14.18 28.31
C ASP A 14 4.75 13.03 27.81
N PRO A 15 4.99 11.78 28.24
CA PRO A 15 4.20 10.63 27.82
C PRO A 15 2.75 10.65 28.29
N GLU A 16 2.44 11.34 29.38
CA GLU A 16 1.08 11.39 29.93
C GLU A 16 0.17 12.39 29.21
N SER A 17 0.76 13.34 28.47
CA SER A 17 -0.02 14.33 27.69
C SER A 17 -0.66 13.73 26.43
N TYR A 18 -0.30 12.51 26.05
CA TYR A 18 -0.69 11.91 24.80
C TYR A 18 -2.03 11.19 24.90
N LYS A 19 -3.04 11.79 24.32
CA LYS A 19 -4.34 11.13 24.06
C LYS A 19 -4.46 10.86 22.59
N LEU A 20 -4.57 9.59 22.21
CA LEU A 20 -4.80 9.12 20.83
C LEU A 20 -6.30 8.95 20.60
N PRO A 21 -7.06 9.99 20.23
CA PRO A 21 -8.47 9.74 20.06
C PRO A 21 -8.80 9.15 18.68
N TYR A 22 -8.29 9.74 17.57
CA TYR A 22 -8.78 9.38 16.22
C TYR A 22 -7.74 9.58 15.12
N GLY A 23 -6.45 9.69 15.43
CA GLY A 23 -5.42 9.89 14.43
C GLY A 23 -3.99 10.08 14.95
N LEU A 24 -3.07 10.17 14.02
CA LEU A 24 -1.65 10.52 14.22
C LEU A 24 -1.32 11.78 13.47
N GLU A 25 -0.40 12.57 14.00
CA GLU A 25 0.05 13.80 13.39
C GLU A 25 1.54 14.05 13.66
N ASN A 26 2.25 14.56 12.66
CA ASN A 26 3.60 15.10 12.77
C ASN A 26 3.72 16.43 12.02
N ASP A 27 4.95 16.91 11.75
CA ASP A 27 5.18 18.16 11.04
C ASP A 27 4.76 18.11 9.57
N PHE A 28 4.59 16.93 8.99
CA PHE A 28 4.40 16.70 7.55
C PHE A 28 3.04 16.09 7.22
N PHE A 29 2.55 15.17 8.06
CA PHE A 29 1.36 14.38 7.82
C PHE A 29 0.36 14.48 8.96
N GLN A 30 -0.91 14.29 8.61
CA GLN A 30 -1.97 13.96 9.53
C GLN A 30 -2.71 12.73 8.99
N ILE A 31 -2.84 11.67 9.78
CA ILE A 31 -3.66 10.50 9.48
C ILE A 31 -4.81 10.47 10.47
N LYS A 32 -6.05 10.29 9.98
CA LYS A 32 -7.24 10.07 10.80
C LYS A 32 -7.90 8.76 10.42
N TRP A 33 -8.56 8.15 11.38
CA TRP A 33 -9.34 6.93 11.18
C TRP A 33 -10.66 7.01 11.91
N ARG A 34 -11.59 6.15 11.50
CA ARG A 34 -12.88 5.98 12.17
C ARG A 34 -13.20 4.49 12.24
N VAL A 35 -13.66 4.05 13.42
CA VAL A 35 -14.18 2.70 13.63
C VAL A 35 -15.35 2.47 12.68
N GLY A 36 -15.38 1.30 12.02
CA GLY A 36 -16.34 0.97 10.97
C GLY A 36 -15.96 1.43 9.55
N GLU A 37 -14.91 2.26 9.39
CA GLU A 37 -14.54 2.80 8.06
C GLU A 37 -13.06 2.57 7.68
N GLY A 38 -12.14 2.61 8.65
CA GLY A 38 -10.69 2.57 8.39
C GLY A 38 -10.05 3.95 8.39
N ILE A 39 -9.03 4.16 7.54
CA ILE A 39 -8.35 5.47 7.41
C ILE A 39 -9.26 6.41 6.63
N THR A 40 -9.71 7.49 7.25
CA THR A 40 -10.64 8.46 6.66
C THR A 40 -9.97 9.73 6.16
N SER A 41 -8.71 9.96 6.54
CA SER A 41 -7.91 11.10 6.06
C SER A 41 -6.43 10.75 6.09
N PHE A 42 -5.74 11.13 5.04
CA PHE A 42 -4.29 11.12 4.94
C PHE A 42 -3.85 12.46 4.33
N TYR A 43 -3.60 13.42 5.21
CA TYR A 43 -3.39 14.80 4.83
C TYR A 43 -1.91 15.16 4.80
N ASN A 44 -1.47 15.71 3.65
CA ASN A 44 -0.14 16.30 3.50
C ASN A 44 -0.19 17.76 3.95
N LYS A 45 0.41 18.06 5.09
CA LYS A 45 0.37 19.40 5.70
C LYS A 45 1.17 20.44 4.93
N LYS A 46 2.26 20.05 4.26
CA LYS A 46 3.09 20.96 3.46
C LYS A 46 2.39 21.42 2.19
N ALA A 47 1.74 20.49 1.50
CA ALA A 47 1.03 20.79 0.26
C ALA A 47 -0.41 21.27 0.49
N GLY A 48 -0.97 21.05 1.69
CA GLY A 48 -2.36 21.37 1.97
C GLY A 48 -3.35 20.45 1.23
N ILE A 49 -2.99 19.17 1.00
CA ILE A 49 -3.74 18.24 0.14
C ILE A 49 -4.22 17.05 0.97
N GLU A 50 -5.52 16.72 0.84
CA GLU A 50 -6.08 15.44 1.29
C GLU A 50 -5.77 14.37 0.25
N MET A 51 -4.96 13.38 0.65
CA MET A 51 -4.47 12.32 -0.20
C MET A 51 -5.29 11.02 -0.09
N CYS A 52 -6.16 10.90 0.92
CA CYS A 52 -7.00 9.73 1.07
C CYS A 52 -8.11 9.72 0.02
N LYS A 53 -8.35 8.57 -0.58
CA LYS A 53 -9.52 8.27 -1.39
C LYS A 53 -10.55 7.53 -0.55
N SER A 54 -11.72 7.28 -1.09
CA SER A 54 -12.83 6.58 -0.43
C SER A 54 -13.18 5.26 -1.14
N GLY A 55 -14.03 4.46 -0.50
CA GLY A 55 -14.45 3.16 -1.02
C GLY A 55 -13.29 2.17 -1.05
N LEU A 56 -13.26 1.30 -2.04
CA LEU A 56 -12.21 0.27 -2.19
C LEU A 56 -10.80 0.84 -2.40
N GLU A 57 -10.67 2.14 -2.66
CA GLU A 57 -9.39 2.85 -2.77
C GLU A 57 -8.92 3.51 -1.48
N THR A 58 -9.64 3.32 -0.35
CA THR A 58 -9.26 3.89 0.94
C THR A 58 -7.87 3.41 1.34
N PHE A 59 -6.94 4.36 1.46
CA PHE A 59 -5.52 4.10 1.66
C PHE A 59 -5.26 3.16 2.85
N PHE A 60 -4.48 2.10 2.63
CA PHE A 60 -4.15 1.06 3.62
C PHE A 60 -5.35 0.43 4.35
N THR A 61 -6.55 0.46 3.77
CA THR A 61 -7.69 -0.32 4.26
C THR A 61 -7.78 -1.61 3.43
N PRO A 62 -7.50 -2.79 4.00
CA PRO A 62 -7.35 -4.02 3.23
C PRO A 62 -8.63 -4.42 2.51
N VAL A 63 -8.49 -5.00 1.32
CA VAL A 63 -9.58 -5.51 0.50
C VAL A 63 -9.33 -6.98 0.17
N TYR A 64 -10.27 -7.82 0.54
CA TYR A 64 -10.30 -9.24 0.17
C TYR A 64 -11.29 -9.45 -0.96
N GLU A 65 -10.88 -10.18 -1.98
CA GLU A 65 -11.70 -10.55 -3.11
C GLU A 65 -11.81 -12.08 -3.17
N ARG A 66 -13.03 -12.59 -3.35
CA ARG A 66 -13.31 -14.00 -3.48
C ARG A 66 -14.23 -14.27 -4.66
N THR A 67 -13.89 -15.30 -5.42
CA THR A 67 -14.80 -15.91 -6.40
C THR A 67 -15.08 -17.34 -5.96
N GLU A 68 -16.32 -17.61 -5.58
CA GLU A 68 -16.75 -18.95 -5.15
C GLU A 68 -16.61 -19.94 -6.31
N ILE A 69 -15.92 -21.07 -6.05
CA ILE A 69 -15.82 -22.17 -7.00
C ILE A 69 -17.06 -23.04 -6.88
N ARG A 70 -17.92 -22.99 -7.85
CA ARG A 70 -19.06 -23.90 -7.92
C ARG A 70 -18.59 -25.33 -8.16
N LYS A 71 -18.95 -26.24 -7.26
CA LYS A 71 -18.59 -27.66 -7.39
C LYS A 71 -19.02 -28.20 -8.74
N GLY A 72 -18.08 -28.75 -9.51
CA GLY A 72 -18.31 -29.41 -10.80
C GLY A 72 -18.14 -28.54 -12.05
N VAL A 73 -17.77 -27.26 -11.92
CA VAL A 73 -17.58 -26.36 -13.07
C VAL A 73 -16.09 -26.10 -13.34
N TYR A 74 -15.39 -27.14 -13.80
CA TYR A 74 -13.96 -27.06 -14.17
C TYR A 74 -13.71 -26.00 -15.27
N ALA A 75 -14.66 -25.81 -16.19
CA ALA A 75 -14.53 -24.84 -17.28
C ALA A 75 -14.57 -23.39 -16.80
N GLU A 76 -15.31 -23.11 -15.74
CA GLU A 76 -15.42 -21.75 -15.17
C GLU A 76 -14.08 -21.33 -14.51
N ARG A 77 -13.46 -22.25 -13.77
CA ARG A 77 -12.17 -22.01 -13.13
C ARG A 77 -11.05 -21.74 -14.13
N SER A 78 -10.99 -22.49 -15.23
CA SER A 78 -9.96 -22.30 -16.25
C SER A 78 -10.12 -20.97 -17.01
N LEU A 79 -11.33 -20.43 -17.08
CA LEU A 79 -11.59 -19.11 -17.65
C LEU A 79 -11.19 -17.99 -16.70
N ILE A 80 -11.47 -18.14 -15.42
CA ILE A 80 -11.17 -17.14 -14.37
C ILE A 80 -9.66 -16.98 -14.23
N GLY A 81 -8.90 -18.08 -14.17
CA GLY A 81 -7.47 -18.07 -13.88
C GLY A 81 -6.58 -17.48 -14.97
N ARG A 82 -7.08 -17.25 -16.19
CA ARG A 82 -6.23 -16.85 -17.33
C ARG A 82 -6.42 -15.44 -17.83
N ASN A 83 -7.66 -15.01 -18.00
CA ASN A 83 -7.95 -13.77 -18.72
C ASN A 83 -9.07 -12.94 -18.11
N ILE A 84 -9.78 -13.43 -17.10
CA ILE A 84 -10.93 -12.76 -16.53
C ILE A 84 -10.81 -12.83 -15.00
N ARG A 85 -10.77 -11.67 -14.36
CA ARG A 85 -11.01 -11.58 -12.92
C ARG A 85 -12.43 -12.07 -12.67
N GLY A 86 -12.60 -13.02 -11.77
CA GLY A 86 -13.79 -13.80 -11.55
C GLY A 86 -15.13 -13.14 -11.92
N LEU A 87 -15.90 -13.82 -12.76
CA LEU A 87 -17.21 -13.33 -13.21
C LEU A 87 -18.19 -13.03 -12.06
N HIS A 88 -17.92 -13.58 -10.88
CA HIS A 88 -18.73 -13.42 -9.66
C HIS A 88 -17.84 -13.06 -8.47
N ALA A 89 -16.82 -12.23 -8.71
CA ALA A 89 -15.95 -11.79 -7.65
C ALA A 89 -16.70 -10.86 -6.68
N GLU A 90 -16.61 -11.19 -5.40
CA GLU A 90 -17.14 -10.37 -4.32
C GLU A 90 -15.97 -9.71 -3.60
N GLN A 91 -16.03 -8.38 -3.41
CA GLN A 91 -15.04 -7.62 -2.69
C GLN A 91 -15.54 -7.30 -1.27
N TYR A 92 -14.68 -7.53 -0.31
CA TYR A 92 -14.90 -7.24 1.10
C TYR A 92 -13.82 -6.27 1.56
N GLN A 93 -14.23 -5.07 1.97
CA GLN A 93 -13.34 -4.09 2.57
C GLN A 93 -13.25 -4.34 4.07
N GLY A 94 -12.06 -4.15 4.65
CA GLY A 94 -11.87 -4.28 6.09
C GLY A 94 -12.60 -3.20 6.88
N ASP A 95 -13.37 -3.63 7.89
CA ASP A 95 -13.99 -2.74 8.86
C ASP A 95 -13.05 -2.53 10.05
N LEU A 96 -12.65 -1.29 10.32
CA LEU A 96 -11.83 -0.97 11.49
C LEU A 96 -12.62 -1.19 12.78
N THR A 97 -12.17 -2.08 13.64
CA THR A 97 -12.88 -2.46 14.88
C THR A 97 -12.18 -2.00 16.14
N ASP A 98 -10.86 -1.88 16.12
CA ASP A 98 -10.09 -1.46 17.31
C ASP A 98 -8.79 -0.76 16.93
N VAL A 99 -8.26 0.05 17.84
CA VAL A 99 -6.98 0.75 17.68
C VAL A 99 -6.15 0.60 18.95
N LYS A 100 -4.90 0.13 18.80
CA LYS A 100 -3.97 -0.03 19.92
C LYS A 100 -2.75 0.86 19.76
N ILE A 101 -2.35 1.51 20.85
CA ILE A 101 -1.04 2.15 20.92
C ILE A 101 -0.02 1.07 21.24
N LEU A 102 0.94 0.85 20.35
CA LEU A 102 2.02 -0.11 20.56
C LEU A 102 3.26 0.55 21.16
N ASP A 103 3.52 1.79 20.78
CA ASP A 103 4.63 2.57 21.29
C ASP A 103 4.37 4.07 21.12
N HIS A 104 4.82 4.87 22.08
CA HIS A 104 4.74 6.31 22.01
C HIS A 104 5.98 6.93 22.66
N GLY A 105 6.87 7.41 21.83
CA GLY A 105 8.17 7.94 22.25
C GLY A 105 8.48 9.31 21.63
N PRO A 106 9.61 9.89 22.03
CA PRO A 106 10.02 11.20 21.49
C PRO A 106 10.44 11.17 20.03
N VAL A 107 10.73 9.99 19.47
CA VAL A 107 11.18 9.83 18.09
C VAL A 107 10.03 9.46 17.14
N PHE A 108 9.18 8.54 17.57
CA PHE A 108 8.02 8.07 16.79
C PHE A 108 6.85 7.68 17.68
N THR A 109 5.69 7.56 17.05
CA THR A 109 4.51 6.89 17.60
C THR A 109 4.17 5.70 16.73
N LYS A 110 3.79 4.57 17.35
CA LYS A 110 3.40 3.34 16.70
C LYS A 110 2.02 2.90 17.17
N VAL A 111 1.10 2.72 16.24
CA VAL A 111 -0.27 2.25 16.49
C VAL A 111 -0.60 1.06 15.63
N GLU A 112 -1.55 0.25 16.08
CA GLU A 112 -2.11 -0.86 15.31
C GLU A 112 -3.60 -0.62 15.10
N LEU A 113 -4.02 -0.55 13.85
CA LEU A 113 -5.41 -0.52 13.41
C LEU A 113 -5.84 -1.97 13.15
N ILE A 114 -6.85 -2.46 13.88
CA ILE A 114 -7.33 -3.83 13.77
C ILE A 114 -8.63 -3.85 12.98
N PHE A 115 -8.66 -4.68 11.94
CA PHE A 115 -9.79 -4.80 11.03
C PHE A 115 -10.46 -6.17 11.16
N THR A 116 -11.77 -6.19 11.04
CA THR A 116 -12.51 -7.38 10.65
C THR A 116 -12.51 -7.45 9.13
N LEU A 117 -12.00 -8.54 8.57
CA LEU A 117 -11.93 -8.75 7.12
C LEU A 117 -12.32 -10.19 6.80
N GLU A 118 -13.22 -10.36 5.84
CA GLU A 118 -13.62 -11.68 5.33
C GLU A 118 -12.38 -12.50 4.93
N GLY A 119 -12.42 -13.80 5.11
CA GLY A 119 -11.32 -14.71 4.77
C GLY A 119 -10.11 -14.63 5.69
N THR A 120 -10.20 -13.95 6.85
CA THR A 120 -9.08 -13.81 7.80
C THR A 120 -9.49 -14.09 9.24
N TYR A 121 -8.56 -14.64 10.04
CA TYR A 121 -8.67 -14.70 11.50
C TYR A 121 -8.18 -13.42 12.16
N HIS A 122 -7.26 -12.73 11.51
CA HIS A 122 -6.70 -11.46 11.96
C HIS A 122 -6.27 -10.64 10.75
N SER A 123 -6.55 -9.34 10.81
CA SER A 123 -6.11 -8.36 9.82
C SER A 123 -5.80 -7.07 10.56
N SER A 124 -4.59 -6.55 10.41
CA SER A 124 -4.22 -5.28 11.04
C SER A 124 -3.20 -4.50 10.24
N VAL A 125 -3.22 -3.18 10.39
CA VAL A 125 -2.23 -2.26 9.85
C VAL A 125 -1.53 -1.56 10.99
N VAL A 126 -0.22 -1.78 11.11
CA VAL A 126 0.63 -1.06 12.04
C VAL A 126 1.17 0.17 11.35
N ILE A 127 0.98 1.33 11.96
CA ILE A 127 1.48 2.62 11.48
C ILE A 127 2.55 3.12 12.44
N LYS A 128 3.76 3.38 11.93
CA LYS A 128 4.84 4.01 12.67
C LYS A 128 5.15 5.36 12.04
N MET A 129 4.77 6.42 12.72
CA MET A 129 4.96 7.80 12.27
C MET A 129 6.10 8.46 13.04
N TYR A 130 7.11 8.91 12.33
CA TYR A 130 8.22 9.67 12.91
C TYR A 130 7.81 11.12 13.16
N ARG A 131 8.23 11.69 14.31
CA ARG A 131 7.83 13.04 14.70
C ARG A 131 8.35 14.14 13.77
N HIS A 132 9.62 14.01 13.37
CA HIS A 132 10.35 15.07 12.65
C HIS A 132 10.91 14.62 11.30
N LEU A 133 10.40 13.51 10.76
CA LEU A 133 10.75 13.04 9.41
C LEU A 133 9.50 12.99 8.53
N PRO A 134 9.63 13.32 7.26
CA PRO A 134 8.55 13.22 6.28
C PRO A 134 8.29 11.76 5.87
N LYS A 135 8.37 10.83 6.83
CA LYS A 135 8.34 9.38 6.62
C LYS A 135 7.39 8.69 7.57
N ILE A 136 6.64 7.74 7.03
CA ILE A 136 5.77 6.82 7.76
C ILE A 136 6.10 5.40 7.30
N GLU A 137 6.20 4.47 8.23
CA GLU A 137 6.30 3.03 7.95
C GLU A 137 4.96 2.37 8.27
N PHE A 138 4.57 1.43 7.41
CA PHE A 138 3.37 0.62 7.58
C PHE A 138 3.76 -0.85 7.56
N SER A 139 3.09 -1.66 8.38
CA SER A 139 3.14 -3.13 8.29
C SER A 139 1.72 -3.65 8.24
N TYR A 140 1.37 -4.36 7.18
CA TYR A 140 0.13 -5.10 7.11
C TYR A 140 0.33 -6.52 7.62
N ARG A 141 -0.43 -6.91 8.62
CA ARG A 141 -0.39 -8.22 9.28
C ARG A 141 -1.68 -8.96 9.03
N VAL A 142 -1.59 -10.17 8.55
CA VAL A 142 -2.75 -11.00 8.24
C VAL A 142 -2.55 -12.43 8.66
N ALA A 143 -3.56 -13.02 9.31
CA ALA A 143 -3.71 -14.45 9.51
C ALA A 143 -4.87 -14.93 8.63
N LYS A 144 -4.54 -15.44 7.45
CA LYS A 144 -5.48 -15.86 6.42
C LYS A 144 -6.12 -17.20 6.80
N THR A 145 -7.42 -17.35 6.59
CA THR A 145 -8.12 -18.63 6.71
C THR A 145 -7.80 -19.53 5.52
N LEU A 146 -8.01 -20.84 5.69
CA LEU A 146 -7.97 -21.80 4.58
C LEU A 146 -9.18 -21.57 3.67
N SER A 147 -8.94 -21.46 2.36
CA SER A 147 -9.99 -21.45 1.33
C SER A 147 -9.52 -22.20 0.10
N GLU A 148 -10.46 -22.90 -0.57
CA GLU A 148 -10.25 -23.50 -1.89
C GLU A 148 -10.83 -22.65 -3.02
N ASP A 149 -11.50 -21.54 -2.68
CA ASP A 149 -12.02 -20.58 -3.64
C ASP A 149 -10.88 -19.80 -4.31
N ILE A 150 -11.17 -19.18 -5.42
CA ILE A 150 -10.25 -18.22 -6.04
C ILE A 150 -10.31 -16.94 -5.23
N GLU A 151 -9.18 -16.53 -4.71
CA GLU A 151 -9.08 -15.40 -3.80
C GLU A 151 -7.87 -14.51 -4.10
N SER A 152 -8.03 -13.25 -3.78
CA SER A 152 -6.97 -12.24 -3.81
C SER A 152 -7.06 -11.33 -2.61
N LEU A 153 -5.92 -10.82 -2.18
CA LEU A 153 -5.82 -9.85 -1.10
C LEU A 153 -5.08 -8.62 -1.60
N TYR A 154 -5.68 -7.46 -1.43
CA TYR A 154 -5.15 -6.18 -1.89
C TYR A 154 -4.99 -5.19 -0.74
N LEU A 155 -4.00 -4.33 -0.88
CA LEU A 155 -3.85 -3.16 -0.04
C LEU A 155 -3.84 -1.92 -0.95
N PRO A 156 -4.82 -1.01 -0.83
CA PRO A 156 -4.88 0.19 -1.65
C PRO A 156 -3.70 1.11 -1.36
N LEU A 157 -3.00 1.49 -2.41
CA LEU A 157 -1.90 2.46 -2.40
C LEU A 157 -2.25 3.75 -3.15
N SER A 158 -3.48 3.83 -3.67
CA SER A 158 -3.98 4.99 -4.41
C SER A 158 -3.96 6.25 -3.57
N LEU A 159 -3.39 7.33 -4.13
CA LEU A 159 -3.41 8.65 -3.52
C LEU A 159 -4.25 9.62 -4.36
N ASN A 160 -5.04 10.46 -3.69
CA ASN A 160 -5.79 11.53 -4.32
C ASN A 160 -4.85 12.72 -4.59
N LEU A 161 -4.04 12.61 -5.64
CA LEU A 161 -3.09 13.62 -6.05
C LEU A 161 -3.44 14.11 -7.46
N PRO A 162 -4.05 15.28 -7.60
CA PRO A 162 -4.40 15.83 -8.91
C PRO A 162 -3.18 15.92 -9.82
N ASN A 163 -3.29 15.36 -11.03
CA ASN A 163 -2.24 15.37 -12.05
C ASN A 163 -0.90 14.70 -11.62
N ALA A 164 -0.92 13.81 -10.64
CA ALA A 164 0.25 13.01 -10.34
C ALA A 164 0.53 12.02 -11.47
N GLU A 165 1.79 11.88 -11.81
CA GLU A 165 2.33 10.83 -12.66
C GLU A 165 2.81 9.68 -11.76
N VAL A 166 2.37 8.46 -12.06
CA VAL A 166 2.83 7.25 -11.37
C VAL A 166 4.02 6.68 -12.11
N MET A 167 5.11 6.43 -11.38
CA MET A 167 6.32 5.81 -11.91
C MET A 167 6.69 4.60 -11.08
N ILE A 168 7.23 3.57 -11.74
CA ILE A 168 7.82 2.38 -11.11
C ILE A 168 9.19 2.10 -11.68
N GLN A 169 9.96 1.27 -10.99
CA GLN A 169 11.16 0.64 -11.54
C GLN A 169 10.88 -0.85 -11.74
N ASN A 170 11.23 -1.37 -12.89
CA ASN A 170 11.12 -2.79 -13.23
C ASN A 170 12.39 -3.24 -13.94
N GLY A 171 13.11 -4.20 -13.34
CA GLY A 171 14.39 -4.69 -13.86
C GLY A 171 15.43 -3.57 -14.03
N GLY A 172 15.44 -2.58 -13.17
CA GLY A 172 16.34 -1.43 -13.21
C GLY A 172 15.93 -0.34 -14.21
N VAL A 173 14.79 -0.49 -14.91
CA VAL A 173 14.28 0.52 -15.86
C VAL A 173 13.11 1.28 -15.22
N THR A 174 13.23 2.60 -15.17
CA THR A 174 12.16 3.50 -14.74
C THR A 174 11.12 3.63 -15.85
N MET A 175 9.84 3.43 -15.53
CA MET A 175 8.75 3.52 -16.48
C MET A 175 7.48 4.10 -15.85
N ARG A 176 6.62 4.66 -16.69
CA ARG A 176 5.25 5.05 -16.36
C ARG A 176 4.29 3.95 -16.80
N PRO A 177 3.68 3.21 -15.86
CA PRO A 177 2.70 2.18 -16.19
C PRO A 177 1.60 2.71 -17.12
N GLY A 178 1.27 1.93 -18.16
CA GLY A 178 0.26 2.31 -19.14
C GLY A 178 0.68 3.34 -20.19
N ILE A 179 1.90 3.88 -20.12
CA ILE A 179 2.43 4.87 -21.06
C ILE A 179 3.70 4.38 -21.74
N ASP A 180 4.71 3.94 -20.98
CA ASP A 180 6.06 3.68 -21.51
C ASP A 180 6.29 2.21 -21.93
N GLN A 181 5.25 1.43 -22.10
CA GLN A 181 5.29 0.04 -22.51
C GLN A 181 4.81 -0.16 -23.96
N LEU A 182 5.01 -1.35 -24.51
CA LEU A 182 4.55 -1.66 -25.86
C LEU A 182 3.02 -1.62 -25.93
N PRO A 183 2.43 -0.95 -26.96
CA PRO A 183 0.99 -0.96 -27.18
C PRO A 183 0.45 -2.39 -27.33
N GLY A 184 -0.77 -2.63 -26.83
CA GLY A 184 -1.41 -3.94 -26.88
C GLY A 184 -0.90 -4.94 -25.84
N THR A 185 -0.03 -4.53 -24.92
CA THR A 185 0.39 -5.35 -23.78
C THR A 185 -0.54 -5.17 -22.57
N ASN A 186 -0.33 -5.94 -21.51
CA ASN A 186 -1.08 -5.84 -20.26
C ASN A 186 -0.87 -4.45 -19.63
N MET A 187 -1.98 -3.77 -19.32
CA MET A 187 -2.02 -2.42 -18.73
C MET A 187 -2.47 -2.40 -17.28
N GLU A 188 -2.49 -3.53 -16.58
CA GLU A 188 -3.06 -3.62 -15.25
C GLU A 188 -2.13 -4.22 -14.20
N TYR A 189 -1.27 -5.18 -14.59
CA TYR A 189 -0.43 -5.92 -13.65
C TYR A 189 1.03 -5.58 -13.90
N TYR A 190 1.70 -5.13 -12.85
CA TYR A 190 3.08 -4.68 -12.90
C TYR A 190 3.89 -5.30 -11.79
N ILE A 191 5.18 -5.50 -12.03
CA ILE A 191 6.15 -5.80 -11.00
C ILE A 191 6.95 -4.52 -10.77
N ALA A 192 7.01 -4.06 -9.54
CA ALA A 192 7.86 -2.95 -9.13
C ALA A 192 9.00 -3.48 -8.25
N ASP A 193 10.23 -3.11 -8.57
CA ASP A 193 11.41 -3.62 -7.86
C ASP A 193 11.37 -3.21 -6.37
N GLU A 194 11.05 -1.94 -6.09
CA GLU A 194 11.13 -1.36 -4.74
C GLU A 194 9.89 -0.56 -4.34
N GLY A 195 8.95 -0.38 -5.27
CA GLY A 195 7.72 0.36 -5.04
C GLY A 195 7.35 1.30 -6.19
N LEU A 196 6.66 2.37 -5.85
CA LEU A 196 6.17 3.35 -6.82
C LEU A 196 6.39 4.78 -6.33
N VAL A 197 6.41 5.71 -7.27
CA VAL A 197 6.57 7.14 -7.06
C VAL A 197 5.36 7.87 -7.61
N TYR A 198 4.76 8.73 -6.82
CA TYR A 198 3.81 9.72 -7.28
C TYR A 198 4.52 11.06 -7.46
N ARG A 199 4.65 11.52 -8.70
CA ARG A 199 5.21 12.85 -9.03
C ARG A 199 4.11 13.84 -9.34
N THR A 200 4.13 14.95 -8.64
CA THR A 200 3.33 16.13 -8.98
C THR A 200 4.26 17.26 -9.42
N LYS A 201 3.71 18.44 -9.72
CA LYS A 201 4.52 19.60 -10.10
C LYS A 201 5.43 20.09 -8.95
N ASP A 202 4.99 19.93 -7.70
CA ASP A 202 5.60 20.62 -6.55
C ASP A 202 6.26 19.63 -5.56
N GLN A 203 5.98 18.33 -5.67
CA GLN A 203 6.47 17.33 -4.73
C GLN A 203 6.46 15.92 -5.32
N THR A 204 7.24 15.06 -4.70
CA THR A 204 7.30 13.64 -4.96
C THR A 204 6.93 12.87 -3.70
N ILE A 205 6.09 11.84 -3.84
CA ILE A 205 5.74 10.91 -2.77
C ILE A 205 6.25 9.53 -3.17
N LEU A 206 7.15 9.00 -2.36
CA LEU A 206 7.68 7.65 -2.49
C LEU A 206 6.78 6.69 -1.73
N VAL A 207 6.43 5.55 -2.34
CA VAL A 207 5.71 4.46 -1.69
C VAL A 207 6.51 3.17 -1.90
N ASN A 208 7.26 2.77 -0.90
CA ASN A 208 7.99 1.50 -0.92
C ASN A 208 7.07 0.31 -0.66
N THR A 209 7.31 -0.78 -1.36
CA THR A 209 6.62 -2.07 -1.20
C THR A 209 7.66 -3.16 -0.93
N PHE A 210 8.29 -3.12 0.26
CA PHE A 210 9.48 -3.93 0.59
C PHE A 210 9.30 -5.45 0.40
N ASP A 211 8.10 -5.96 0.63
CA ASP A 211 7.83 -7.39 0.63
C ASP A 211 6.82 -7.81 -0.47
N THR A 212 6.30 -6.86 -1.25
CA THR A 212 5.20 -7.10 -2.21
C THR A 212 5.46 -6.42 -3.54
N PRO A 213 6.19 -7.04 -4.47
CA PRO A 213 6.55 -6.39 -5.73
C PRO A 213 5.39 -6.29 -6.72
N LEU A 214 4.30 -7.04 -6.51
CA LEU A 214 3.20 -7.10 -7.47
C LEU A 214 2.19 -5.97 -7.23
N LEU A 215 1.95 -5.19 -8.28
CA LEU A 215 0.96 -4.10 -8.29
C LEU A 215 -0.17 -4.43 -9.26
N TYR A 216 -1.38 -4.07 -8.86
CA TYR A 216 -2.55 -4.01 -9.72
C TYR A 216 -2.94 -2.54 -9.94
N MET A 217 -3.11 -2.13 -11.20
CA MET A 217 -3.55 -0.79 -11.58
C MET A 217 -4.84 -0.89 -12.40
N GLY A 218 -5.97 -0.70 -11.77
CA GLY A 218 -7.26 -0.83 -12.43
C GLY A 218 -8.44 -0.76 -11.46
N GLU A 219 -9.63 -0.82 -12.02
CA GLU A 219 -10.86 -0.88 -11.25
C GLU A 219 -11.08 -2.30 -10.70
N MET A 220 -11.65 -2.40 -9.49
CA MET A 220 -11.99 -3.70 -8.87
C MET A 220 -13.25 -4.30 -9.52
N GLU A 221 -13.21 -4.52 -10.84
CA GLU A 221 -14.30 -5.05 -11.64
C GLU A 221 -13.89 -6.34 -12.35
N SER A 222 -14.88 -7.18 -12.62
CA SER A 222 -14.67 -8.40 -13.43
C SER A 222 -14.65 -8.05 -14.91
N HIS A 223 -13.51 -8.17 -15.52
CA HIS A 223 -13.31 -7.94 -16.94
C HIS A 223 -12.10 -8.74 -17.48
N PRO A 224 -11.98 -8.95 -18.79
CA PRO A 224 -10.77 -9.47 -19.37
C PRO A 224 -9.57 -8.57 -19.08
N ILE A 225 -8.37 -9.14 -18.99
CA ILE A 225 -7.13 -8.36 -18.85
C ILE A 225 -7.11 -7.28 -19.94
N LEU A 226 -6.87 -6.04 -19.50
CA LEU A 226 -6.86 -4.90 -20.38
C LEU A 226 -5.60 -4.89 -21.25
N LEU A 227 -5.80 -5.10 -22.54
CA LEU A 227 -4.78 -4.99 -23.58
C LEU A 227 -5.17 -3.83 -24.47
N CYS A 228 -4.57 -2.68 -24.28
CA CYS A 228 -4.92 -1.48 -25.05
C CYS A 228 -3.70 -0.65 -25.43
N ASP A 229 -3.94 0.41 -26.19
CA ASP A 229 -2.90 1.38 -26.52
C ASP A 229 -2.49 2.19 -25.30
N ASN A 230 -1.27 2.70 -25.36
CA ASN A 230 -0.71 3.59 -24.34
C ASN A 230 -1.51 4.89 -24.28
N LYS A 231 -1.92 5.30 -23.07
CA LYS A 231 -2.70 6.51 -22.82
C LYS A 231 -2.38 7.07 -21.46
N GLU A 232 -2.43 8.38 -21.33
CA GLU A 232 -2.25 9.08 -20.05
C GLU A 232 -3.27 8.63 -18.99
N GLU A 233 -4.49 8.28 -19.39
CA GLU A 233 -5.53 7.79 -18.49
C GLU A 233 -5.18 6.45 -17.84
N ASN A 234 -4.37 5.62 -18.50
CA ASN A 234 -3.94 4.34 -17.95
C ASN A 234 -3.06 4.53 -16.69
N ASN A 235 -2.28 5.62 -16.65
CA ASN A 235 -1.42 5.95 -15.51
C ASN A 235 -2.17 6.56 -14.32
N LYS A 236 -3.45 6.92 -14.48
CA LYS A 236 -4.30 7.55 -13.45
C LYS A 236 -5.22 6.57 -12.75
N ARG A 237 -5.15 5.29 -13.09
CA ARG A 237 -5.98 4.24 -12.50
C ARG A 237 -5.64 4.03 -11.03
N PRO A 238 -6.60 3.47 -10.25
CA PRO A 238 -6.33 3.02 -8.90
C PRO A 238 -5.13 2.09 -8.82
N VAL A 239 -4.33 2.22 -7.77
CA VAL A 239 -3.15 1.39 -7.52
C VAL A 239 -3.33 0.58 -6.26
N TYR A 240 -3.10 -0.72 -6.36
CA TYR A 240 -3.16 -1.65 -5.24
C TYR A 240 -1.88 -2.48 -5.18
N SER A 241 -1.36 -2.71 -3.98
CA SER A 241 -0.46 -3.83 -3.75
C SER A 241 -1.28 -5.11 -3.81
N TRP A 242 -0.95 -6.03 -4.73
CA TRP A 242 -1.60 -7.33 -4.85
C TRP A 242 -0.81 -8.34 -4.02
N ILE A 243 -1.19 -8.45 -2.76
CA ILE A 243 -0.41 -9.12 -1.71
C ILE A 243 -0.41 -10.63 -1.89
N MET A 244 -1.60 -11.20 -2.16
CA MET A 244 -1.81 -12.64 -2.30
C MET A 244 -2.82 -12.91 -3.40
N ASN A 245 -2.61 -14.00 -4.15
CA ASN A 245 -3.60 -14.55 -5.07
C ASN A 245 -3.35 -16.03 -5.32
N ASN A 246 -4.42 -16.76 -5.63
CA ASN A 246 -4.37 -18.15 -6.08
C ASN A 246 -5.10 -18.35 -7.41
N THR A 247 -5.15 -17.31 -8.25
CA THR A 247 -5.87 -17.30 -9.52
C THR A 247 -5.25 -18.20 -10.60
N TRP A 248 -4.02 -18.68 -10.38
CA TRP A 248 -3.27 -19.45 -11.37
C TRP A 248 -3.53 -20.96 -11.20
N GLU A 249 -4.07 -21.58 -12.24
CA GLU A 249 -4.18 -23.05 -12.31
C GLU A 249 -2.87 -23.68 -12.79
N THR A 250 -1.89 -23.76 -11.91
CA THR A 250 -0.59 -24.39 -12.18
C THR A 250 -0.16 -25.23 -10.99
N ASN A 251 1.09 -25.63 -10.95
CA ASN A 251 1.68 -26.46 -9.88
C ASN A 251 1.89 -25.73 -8.54
N PHE A 252 1.23 -24.58 -8.33
CA PHE A 252 1.32 -23.85 -7.09
C PHE A 252 0.33 -24.37 -6.04
N LYS A 253 0.71 -24.22 -4.78
CA LYS A 253 -0.20 -24.43 -3.67
C LYS A 253 -1.33 -23.42 -3.74
N MET A 254 -2.57 -23.88 -3.75
CA MET A 254 -3.75 -23.01 -3.80
C MET A 254 -4.07 -22.36 -2.46
N ASP A 255 -3.69 -23.00 -1.38
CA ASP A 255 -3.93 -22.53 -0.02
C ASP A 255 -2.97 -21.38 0.31
N LEU A 256 -3.55 -20.22 0.63
CA LEU A 256 -2.85 -19.02 1.07
C LEU A 256 -2.97 -18.81 2.59
N SER A 257 -3.42 -19.82 3.34
CA SER A 257 -3.63 -19.73 4.79
C SER A 257 -2.32 -19.55 5.56
N GLY A 258 -2.44 -18.97 6.72
CA GLY A 258 -1.33 -18.75 7.65
C GLY A 258 -1.11 -17.28 7.96
N PHE A 259 -0.10 -17.01 8.78
CA PHE A 259 0.30 -15.65 9.15
C PHE A 259 1.37 -15.11 8.21
N SER A 260 1.17 -13.85 7.82
CA SER A 260 2.15 -13.09 7.03
C SER A 260 2.17 -11.63 7.47
N GLU A 261 3.31 -10.98 7.31
CA GLU A 261 3.50 -9.53 7.53
C GLU A 261 4.19 -8.94 6.29
N PHE A 262 3.67 -7.79 5.84
CA PHE A 262 4.16 -7.07 4.66
C PHE A 262 4.44 -5.63 5.02
N ARG A 263 5.64 -5.15 4.69
CA ARG A 263 6.14 -3.84 5.07
C ARG A 263 6.09 -2.86 3.90
N TYR A 264 5.81 -1.61 4.25
CA TYR A 264 5.71 -0.49 3.31
C TYR A 264 6.30 0.77 3.92
N GLY A 265 6.72 1.69 3.07
CA GLY A 265 7.17 3.02 3.47
C GLY A 265 6.44 4.09 2.66
N VAL A 266 6.14 5.21 3.27
CA VAL A 266 5.66 6.42 2.57
C VAL A 266 6.52 7.59 3.00
N GLU A 267 7.08 8.31 2.03
CA GLU A 267 7.93 9.46 2.29
C GLU A 267 7.64 10.60 1.31
N ILE A 268 7.61 11.84 1.80
CA ILE A 268 7.58 13.04 0.97
C ILE A 268 9.01 13.50 0.77
N VAL A 269 9.41 13.64 -0.49
CA VAL A 269 10.71 14.18 -0.85
C VAL A 269 10.56 15.45 -1.71
N GLU A 270 11.59 16.27 -1.75
CA GLU A 270 11.66 17.35 -2.72
C GLU A 270 11.76 16.75 -4.13
N GLN A 271 11.08 17.37 -5.08
CA GLN A 271 11.10 16.89 -6.45
C GLN A 271 12.51 16.87 -7.03
N GLY A 272 12.96 15.69 -7.43
CA GLY A 272 14.21 15.45 -8.11
C GLY A 272 14.03 15.16 -9.61
N THR A 273 15.05 14.55 -10.23
CA THR A 273 14.87 13.84 -11.50
C THR A 273 14.18 12.50 -11.24
N ALA A 274 13.64 11.87 -12.28
CA ALA A 274 13.01 10.55 -12.15
C ALA A 274 13.99 9.51 -11.61
N GLU A 275 15.24 9.56 -12.07
CA GLU A 275 16.31 8.65 -11.61
C GLU A 275 16.62 8.85 -10.13
N LYS A 276 16.70 10.12 -9.67
CA LYS A 276 16.95 10.44 -8.26
C LYS A 276 15.79 10.01 -7.35
N ASP A 277 14.56 10.15 -7.81
CA ASP A 277 13.38 9.71 -7.07
C ASP A 277 13.40 8.17 -6.91
N MET A 278 13.79 7.42 -7.96
CA MET A 278 13.97 5.97 -7.90
C MET A 278 15.15 5.55 -7.02
N GLU A 279 16.26 6.28 -7.06
CA GLU A 279 17.41 6.06 -6.18
C GLU A 279 17.00 6.23 -4.69
N SER A 280 16.13 7.22 -4.40
CA SER A 280 15.60 7.43 -3.06
C SER A 280 14.70 6.29 -2.58
N LEU A 281 13.90 5.66 -3.49
CA LEU A 281 13.18 4.42 -3.17
C LEU A 281 14.13 3.29 -2.79
N SER A 282 15.19 3.09 -3.59
CA SER A 282 16.21 2.07 -3.36
C SER A 282 16.96 2.27 -2.04
N ASP A 283 17.29 3.51 -1.70
CA ASP A 283 17.95 3.83 -0.44
C ASP A 283 17.05 3.56 0.78
N ASN A 284 15.75 3.76 0.63
CA ASN A 284 14.78 3.40 1.66
C ASN A 284 14.73 1.89 1.93
N ASP A 285 14.87 1.06 0.90
CA ASP A 285 14.90 -0.41 1.03
C ASP A 285 16.19 -0.88 1.71
N LYS A 286 17.32 -0.31 1.38
CA LYS A 286 18.64 -0.63 1.99
C LYS A 286 18.70 -0.30 3.48
N GLY A 287 17.87 0.63 3.95
CA GLY A 287 17.82 1.07 5.34
C GLY A 287 19.06 1.88 5.75
N VAL A 288 19.16 2.16 7.06
CA VAL A 288 20.27 2.92 7.65
C VAL A 288 21.34 1.94 8.15
N VAL A 289 22.51 1.99 7.53
CA VAL A 289 23.68 1.25 8.01
C VAL A 289 24.38 2.11 9.09
N THR A 290 24.39 1.63 10.33
CA THR A 290 25.12 2.28 11.44
C THR A 290 26.46 1.62 11.65
N PHE A 291 27.53 2.42 11.64
CA PHE A 291 28.86 1.99 12.04
C PHE A 291 29.13 2.51 13.44
N ILE A 292 29.58 1.63 14.36
CA ILE A 292 30.14 2.03 15.63
C ILE A 292 31.63 2.27 15.36
N CYS A 293 32.04 3.54 15.33
CA CYS A 293 33.45 3.89 15.35
C CYS A 293 33.94 3.72 16.79
N GLY A 294 34.80 2.72 17.04
CA GLY A 294 35.45 2.47 18.30
C GLY A 294 36.51 3.52 18.61
#